data_3d2a306f1a8635fe46b42d5cfd3f2019
#
_entry.id   3d2a306f1a8635fe46b42d5cfd3f2019
#
_cell.length_a   1.000
_cell.length_b   1.000
_cell.length_c   1.000
_cell.angle_alpha   90.00
_cell.angle_beta   90.00
_cell.angle_gamma   90.00
#
_symmetry.space_group_name_H-M   'P 1'
#
loop_
_entity.id
_entity.type
_entity.pdbx_description
1 polymer ?
#
loop_
_entity_poly.entity_id
_entity_poly.type
_entity_poly.pdbx_seq_one_letter_code
_entity_poly.pdbx_strand_id
1 'polypeptide(L)'
;MCRSVPREATGFIDSETSFALVKKPCRLTWHTNAHLEKYESGLPFIDELDRWYRKMNPDKHKIQLDRANTHPKYKIRKTAFSTVTVNRTFRTAVHKDKGDFGGWATLSVLEHGRYRGGLFMLPAYGLGINMREGDVLVANVHLYHCNSPIWTTAEDDEYNETLPEKFKIDKNVGTLGLDKKYARISFVCYLRENLIHCG
;
A
#
# COMPACT_ATOMS: atom_id res chain seq x y z
N MET A 1 -18.96 11.29 3.81
CA MET A 1 -18.62 10.75 2.47
C MET A 1 -17.11 10.62 2.39
N CYS A 2 -16.56 9.40 2.34
CA CYS A 2 -15.14 9.22 2.06
C CYS A 2 -14.91 9.54 0.59
N ARG A 3 -14.22 10.65 0.30
CA ARG A 3 -13.76 10.95 -1.05
C ARG A 3 -12.56 10.05 -1.36
N SER A 4 -12.56 9.43 -2.52
CA SER A 4 -11.43 8.63 -3.00
C SER A 4 -10.22 9.53 -3.24
N VAL A 5 -9.17 9.30 -2.47
CA VAL A 5 -7.85 9.93 -2.67
C VAL A 5 -7.06 9.04 -3.64
N PRO A 6 -6.10 9.58 -4.39
CA PRO A 6 -5.32 8.80 -5.34
C PRO A 6 -4.75 7.53 -4.69
N ARG A 7 -5.22 6.39 -5.18
CA ARG A 7 -4.77 5.05 -4.82
C ARG A 7 -4.22 4.40 -6.06
N GLU A 8 -2.96 4.04 -6.03
CA GLU A 8 -2.32 3.36 -7.13
C GLU A 8 -1.81 2.00 -6.69
N ALA A 9 -1.91 1.04 -7.60
CA ALA A 9 -1.32 -0.27 -7.42
C ALA A 9 -0.16 -0.45 -8.40
N THR A 10 0.94 -1.00 -7.91
CA THR A 10 2.10 -1.39 -8.70
C THR A 10 2.29 -2.90 -8.63
N GLY A 11 3.01 -3.47 -9.60
CA GLY A 11 3.17 -4.91 -9.74
C GLY A 11 2.10 -5.52 -10.63
N PHE A 12 1.51 -6.64 -10.23
CA PHE A 12 0.57 -7.41 -11.04
C PHE A 12 -0.85 -7.32 -10.51
N ILE A 13 -1.82 -7.36 -11.43
CA ILE A 13 -3.24 -7.42 -11.14
C ILE A 13 -3.91 -8.48 -12.03
N ASP A 14 -5.05 -9.03 -11.56
CA ASP A 14 -5.88 -9.99 -12.27
C ASP A 14 -6.75 -9.30 -13.34
N SER A 15 -7.84 -8.71 -12.95
CA SER A 15 -8.73 -7.97 -13.86
C SER A 15 -9.04 -6.60 -13.26
N GLU A 16 -9.17 -5.59 -14.10
CA GLU A 16 -9.75 -4.33 -13.67
C GLU A 16 -11.27 -4.46 -13.66
N THR A 17 -11.81 -4.29 -12.47
CA THR A 17 -13.19 -3.94 -12.13
C THR A 17 -14.36 -4.69 -12.78
N SER A 18 -15.35 -4.89 -11.95
CA SER A 18 -16.68 -5.42 -12.22
C SER A 18 -17.53 -4.71 -13.31
N PHE A 19 -17.03 -3.63 -13.91
CA PHE A 19 -17.74 -2.88 -14.96
C PHE A 19 -17.26 -3.18 -16.38
N ALA A 20 -16.18 -3.92 -16.56
CA ALA A 20 -15.72 -4.29 -17.89
C ALA A 20 -16.49 -5.52 -18.37
N LEU A 21 -17.21 -5.40 -19.48
CA LEU A 21 -17.88 -6.50 -20.19
C LEU A 21 -16.90 -7.61 -20.63
N VAL A 22 -15.58 -7.31 -20.66
CA VAL A 22 -14.53 -8.26 -21.00
C VAL A 22 -13.53 -8.32 -19.87
N LYS A 23 -13.31 -9.52 -19.30
CA LYS A 23 -12.23 -9.76 -18.33
C LYS A 23 -10.88 -9.55 -19.02
N LYS A 24 -10.12 -8.59 -18.55
CA LYS A 24 -8.74 -8.41 -19.01
C LYS A 24 -7.85 -9.51 -18.41
N PRO A 25 -6.86 -10.01 -19.15
CA PRO A 25 -5.93 -11.02 -18.64
C PRO A 25 -5.07 -10.44 -17.49
N CYS A 26 -4.49 -11.33 -16.71
CA CYS A 26 -3.52 -10.96 -15.69
C CYS A 26 -2.30 -10.29 -16.32
N ARG A 27 -1.91 -9.15 -15.78
CA ARG A 27 -0.88 -8.28 -16.34
C ARG A 27 -0.27 -7.35 -15.30
N LEU A 28 0.77 -6.64 -15.71
CA LEU A 28 1.25 -5.48 -14.96
C LEU A 28 0.15 -4.40 -14.86
N THR A 29 0.15 -3.68 -13.77
CA THR A 29 -0.73 -2.51 -13.62
C THR A 29 -0.38 -1.46 -14.66
N TRP A 30 -1.33 -0.59 -14.98
CA TRP A 30 -1.08 0.53 -15.89
C TRP A 30 0.08 1.41 -15.38
N HIS A 31 0.09 1.72 -14.10
CA HIS A 31 1.14 2.54 -13.49
C HIS A 31 2.54 1.91 -13.66
N THR A 32 2.67 0.60 -13.43
CA THR A 32 3.94 -0.10 -13.61
C THR A 32 4.42 -0.04 -15.07
N ASN A 33 3.52 -0.27 -16.02
CA ASN A 33 3.86 -0.20 -17.46
C ASN A 33 4.24 1.23 -17.90
N ALA A 34 3.53 2.24 -17.39
CA ALA A 34 3.77 3.64 -17.76
C ALA A 34 5.03 4.22 -17.10
N HIS A 35 5.48 3.65 -15.98
CA HIS A 35 6.58 4.18 -15.16
C HIS A 35 7.54 3.07 -14.72
N LEU A 36 8.01 2.26 -15.68
CA LEU A 36 8.83 1.07 -15.39
C LEU A 36 10.10 1.42 -14.61
N GLU A 37 10.80 2.47 -14.99
CA GLU A 37 12.02 2.92 -14.29
C GLU A 37 11.75 3.28 -12.82
N LYS A 38 10.64 3.95 -12.52
CA LYS A 38 10.24 4.26 -11.15
C LYS A 38 9.91 3.00 -10.36
N TYR A 39 9.23 2.06 -11.00
CA TYR A 39 8.93 0.77 -10.39
C TYR A 39 10.22 0.00 -10.09
N GLU A 40 11.14 -0.10 -11.03
CA GLU A 40 12.42 -0.79 -10.87
C GLU A 40 13.27 -0.16 -9.77
N SER A 41 13.31 1.17 -9.68
CA SER A 41 14.01 1.87 -8.60
C SER A 41 13.43 1.61 -7.21
N GLY A 42 12.13 1.27 -7.12
CA GLY A 42 11.45 0.89 -5.88
C GLY A 42 11.63 -0.57 -5.45
N LEU A 43 12.12 -1.44 -6.34
CA LEU A 43 12.25 -2.88 -6.05
C LEU A 43 13.13 -3.21 -4.84
N PRO A 44 14.27 -2.54 -4.58
CA PRO A 44 15.05 -2.80 -3.37
C PRO A 44 14.27 -2.56 -2.08
N PHE A 45 13.39 -1.57 -2.06
CA PHE A 45 12.51 -1.30 -0.92
C PHE A 45 11.49 -2.44 -0.72
N ILE A 46 10.92 -2.97 -1.80
CA ILE A 46 9.99 -4.11 -1.72
C ILE A 46 10.71 -5.39 -1.25
N ASP A 47 11.93 -5.62 -1.71
CA ASP A 47 12.78 -6.74 -1.24
C ASP A 47 13.04 -6.63 0.27
N GLU A 48 13.29 -5.41 0.78
CA GLU A 48 13.51 -5.18 2.21
C GLU A 48 12.24 -5.44 3.03
N LEU A 49 11.06 -5.04 2.53
CA LEU A 49 9.78 -5.35 3.19
C LEU A 49 9.51 -6.86 3.24
N ASP A 50 9.88 -7.60 2.19
CA ASP A 50 9.78 -9.06 2.18
C ASP A 50 10.72 -9.71 3.21
N ARG A 51 11.94 -9.17 3.34
CA ARG A 51 12.90 -9.61 4.36
C ARG A 51 12.35 -9.44 5.77
N TRP A 52 11.70 -8.30 6.06
CA TRP A 52 11.05 -8.07 7.34
C TRP A 52 9.84 -8.97 7.55
N TYR A 53 9.02 -9.21 6.53
CA TYR A 53 7.91 -10.15 6.62
C TYR A 53 8.40 -11.53 7.03
N ARG A 54 9.43 -12.04 6.34
CA ARG A 54 10.04 -13.33 6.67
C ARG A 54 10.59 -13.39 8.09
N LYS A 55 11.18 -12.30 8.59
CA LYS A 55 11.73 -12.22 9.94
C LYS A 55 10.64 -12.19 11.02
N MET A 56 9.56 -11.44 10.78
CA MET A 56 8.50 -11.20 11.77
C MET A 56 7.46 -12.33 11.80
N ASN A 57 7.20 -12.97 10.67
CA ASN A 57 6.21 -14.05 10.57
C ASN A 57 6.67 -15.10 9.54
N PRO A 58 7.69 -15.92 9.89
CA PRO A 58 8.34 -16.83 8.95
C PRO A 58 7.39 -17.89 8.39
N ASP A 59 6.47 -18.40 9.20
CA ASP A 59 5.54 -19.45 8.77
C ASP A 59 4.55 -18.93 7.72
N LYS A 60 3.99 -17.74 7.96
CA LYS A 60 3.05 -17.13 7.02
C LYS A 60 3.75 -16.63 5.76
N HIS A 61 4.96 -16.10 5.90
CA HIS A 61 5.80 -15.75 4.77
C HIS A 61 6.06 -16.96 3.89
N LYS A 62 6.46 -18.10 4.49
CA LYS A 62 6.74 -19.34 3.74
C LYS A 62 5.51 -19.81 2.96
N ILE A 63 4.35 -19.88 3.60
CA ILE A 63 3.10 -20.29 2.95
C ILE A 63 2.77 -19.37 1.78
N GLN A 64 2.91 -18.05 1.96
CA GLN A 64 2.64 -17.07 0.92
C GLN A 64 3.65 -17.13 -0.23
N LEU A 65 4.93 -17.31 0.08
CA LEU A 65 5.99 -17.47 -0.91
C LEU A 65 5.82 -18.76 -1.73
N ASP A 66 5.52 -19.88 -1.07
CA ASP A 66 5.25 -21.15 -1.76
C ASP A 66 4.06 -20.98 -2.73
N ARG A 67 3.03 -20.26 -2.30
CA ARG A 67 1.88 -19.94 -3.15
C ARG A 67 2.25 -19.02 -4.31
N ALA A 68 3.03 -17.98 -4.07
CA ALA A 68 3.52 -17.09 -5.12
C ALA A 68 4.39 -17.82 -6.15
N ASN A 69 5.14 -18.81 -5.73
CA ASN A 69 6.00 -19.64 -6.58
C ASN A 69 5.22 -20.58 -7.52
N THR A 70 3.95 -20.86 -7.27
CA THR A 70 3.11 -21.61 -8.22
C THR A 70 2.89 -20.86 -9.52
N HIS A 71 2.99 -19.52 -9.47
CA HIS A 71 2.84 -18.62 -10.63
C HIS A 71 3.94 -17.54 -10.65
N PRO A 72 5.20 -17.94 -10.85
CA PRO A 72 6.36 -17.04 -10.68
C PRO A 72 6.35 -15.83 -11.63
N LYS A 73 5.62 -15.92 -12.74
CA LYS A 73 5.44 -14.84 -13.70
C LYS A 73 4.72 -13.63 -13.11
N TYR A 74 3.88 -13.84 -12.09
CA TYR A 74 3.01 -12.81 -11.51
C TYR A 74 3.44 -12.39 -10.11
N LYS A 75 4.68 -12.65 -9.72
CA LYS A 75 5.22 -12.16 -8.45
C LYS A 75 6.30 -11.11 -8.67
N ILE A 76 6.51 -10.27 -7.67
CA ILE A 76 7.55 -9.26 -7.68
C ILE A 76 8.89 -9.91 -7.30
N ARG A 77 9.76 -10.12 -8.28
CA ARG A 77 11.10 -10.72 -8.10
C ARG A 77 11.04 -12.03 -7.30
N LYS A 78 11.84 -12.12 -6.22
CA LYS A 78 11.91 -13.30 -5.33
C LYS A 78 11.02 -13.17 -4.08
N THR A 79 10.21 -12.13 -4.00
CA THR A 79 9.37 -11.83 -2.83
C THR A 79 8.12 -12.71 -2.76
N ALA A 80 7.46 -12.70 -1.61
CA ALA A 80 6.15 -13.31 -1.42
C ALA A 80 4.99 -12.42 -1.92
N PHE A 81 5.29 -11.32 -2.63
CA PHE A 81 4.32 -10.34 -3.07
C PHE A 81 4.10 -10.34 -4.58
N SER A 82 2.90 -9.99 -5.00
CA SER A 82 2.56 -9.74 -6.40
C SER A 82 2.21 -8.26 -6.66
N THR A 83 1.74 -7.57 -5.64
CA THR A 83 1.14 -6.24 -5.77
C THR A 83 1.53 -5.37 -4.59
N VAL A 84 1.72 -4.09 -4.86
CA VAL A 84 1.89 -3.06 -3.83
C VAL A 84 0.84 -1.98 -4.07
N THR A 85 0.02 -1.70 -3.07
CA THR A 85 -0.86 -0.54 -3.08
C THR A 85 -0.15 0.64 -2.42
N VAL A 86 -0.09 1.75 -3.13
CA VAL A 86 0.47 3.01 -2.64
C VAL A 86 -0.66 3.98 -2.36
N ASN A 87 -0.75 4.46 -1.14
CA ASN A 87 -1.79 5.42 -0.72
C ASN A 87 -1.12 6.68 -0.17
N ARG A 88 -1.56 7.85 -0.63
CA ARG A 88 -1.08 9.13 -0.13
C ARG A 88 -2.13 9.82 0.72
N THR A 89 -1.79 10.10 1.99
CA THR A 89 -2.66 10.81 2.96
C THR A 89 -4.10 10.27 2.95
N PHE A 90 -4.20 8.94 2.82
CA PHE A 90 -5.47 8.25 2.58
C PHE A 90 -6.09 7.78 3.88
N ARG A 91 -7.39 7.99 4.01
CA ARG A 91 -8.20 7.47 5.10
C ARG A 91 -9.17 6.42 4.58
N THR A 92 -9.08 5.21 5.11
CA THR A 92 -10.05 4.15 4.84
C THR A 92 -11.12 4.09 5.93
N ALA A 93 -12.36 3.83 5.54
CA ALA A 93 -13.40 3.37 6.45
C ALA A 93 -13.09 1.94 6.94
N VAL A 94 -13.82 1.47 7.94
CA VAL A 94 -13.69 0.09 8.42
C VAL A 94 -14.00 -0.90 7.31
N HIS A 95 -13.07 -1.78 6.99
CA HIS A 95 -13.19 -2.78 5.92
C HIS A 95 -12.31 -4.00 6.20
N LYS A 96 -12.39 -4.98 5.31
CA LYS A 96 -11.48 -6.13 5.19
C LYS A 96 -10.98 -6.19 3.76
N ASP A 97 -9.70 -6.51 3.58
CA ASP A 97 -9.17 -6.80 2.25
C ASP A 97 -9.47 -8.26 1.91
N LYS A 98 -10.29 -8.47 0.88
CA LYS A 98 -10.78 -9.82 0.51
C LYS A 98 -9.98 -10.49 -0.58
N GLY A 99 -9.07 -9.76 -1.24
CA GLY A 99 -8.33 -10.25 -2.40
C GLY A 99 -6.89 -10.66 -2.09
N ASP A 100 -6.49 -10.63 -0.83
CA ASP A 100 -5.14 -10.94 -0.40
C ASP A 100 -5.05 -12.40 0.05
N PHE A 101 -4.12 -13.15 -0.53
CA PHE A 101 -3.93 -14.55 -0.17
C PHE A 101 -3.58 -14.70 1.32
N GLY A 102 -4.34 -15.54 2.02
CA GLY A 102 -4.15 -15.79 3.44
C GLY A 102 -4.34 -14.57 4.36
N GLY A 103 -4.69 -13.41 3.79
CA GLY A 103 -4.96 -12.17 4.54
C GLY A 103 -3.73 -11.45 5.10
N TRP A 104 -2.51 -11.86 4.76
CA TRP A 104 -1.31 -11.23 5.30
C TRP A 104 -0.73 -10.20 4.34
N ALA A 105 -0.56 -8.98 4.87
CA ALA A 105 0.06 -7.87 4.17
C ALA A 105 1.19 -7.27 5.00
N THR A 106 2.18 -6.73 4.31
CA THR A 106 3.28 -5.96 4.91
C THR A 106 3.11 -4.50 4.57
N LEU A 107 3.03 -3.68 5.61
CA LEU A 107 2.80 -2.24 5.51
C LEU A 107 4.05 -1.48 5.92
N SER A 108 4.32 -0.37 5.25
CA SER A 108 5.34 0.61 5.64
C SER A 108 4.89 2.01 5.30
N VAL A 109 5.55 3.02 5.87
CA VAL A 109 5.17 4.43 5.72
C VAL A 109 6.40 5.27 5.40
N LEU A 110 6.23 6.22 4.46
CA LEU A 110 7.10 7.37 4.28
C LEU A 110 6.33 8.64 4.62
N GLU A 111 7.03 9.60 5.21
CA GLU A 111 6.43 10.83 5.71
C GLU A 111 7.13 12.09 5.21
N HIS A 112 6.38 13.16 5.12
CA HIS A 112 6.88 14.51 4.94
C HIS A 112 6.02 15.47 5.74
N GLY A 113 6.67 16.36 6.50
CA GLY A 113 6.00 17.30 7.36
C GLY A 113 5.42 16.68 8.64
N ARG A 114 4.80 17.53 9.46
CA ARG A 114 4.15 17.15 10.71
C ARG A 114 2.66 16.97 10.50
N TYR A 115 2.11 15.92 11.10
CA TYR A 115 0.68 15.65 11.16
C TYR A 115 0.37 14.78 12.37
N ARG A 116 -0.91 14.69 12.72
CA ARG A 116 -1.45 13.88 13.81
C ARG A 116 -2.40 12.81 13.25
N GLY A 117 -2.63 11.75 14.01
CA GLY A 117 -3.50 10.67 13.58
C GLY A 117 -2.87 9.76 12.51
N GLY A 118 -3.70 9.22 11.61
CA GLY A 118 -3.25 8.25 10.60
C GLY A 118 -2.93 6.87 11.19
N LEU A 119 -3.43 6.57 12.39
CA LEU A 119 -3.24 5.28 13.06
C LEU A 119 -3.82 4.16 12.20
N PHE A 120 -3.12 3.03 12.11
CA PHE A 120 -3.71 1.78 11.65
C PHE A 120 -4.53 1.19 12.78
N MET A 121 -5.83 1.12 12.60
CA MET A 121 -6.79 0.75 13.63
C MET A 121 -7.28 -0.68 13.43
N LEU A 122 -7.30 -1.46 14.51
CA LEU A 122 -7.94 -2.77 14.61
C LEU A 122 -9.10 -2.70 15.63
N PRO A 123 -10.31 -2.28 15.21
CA PRO A 123 -11.41 -1.97 16.11
C PRO A 123 -11.81 -3.13 17.01
N ALA A 124 -11.79 -4.36 16.51
CA ALA A 124 -12.14 -5.55 17.28
C ALA A 124 -11.24 -5.80 18.50
N TYR A 125 -10.03 -5.21 18.49
CA TYR A 125 -9.05 -5.34 19.58
C TYR A 125 -8.85 -4.05 20.35
N GLY A 126 -9.53 -2.96 19.97
CA GLY A 126 -9.32 -1.65 20.57
C GLY A 126 -7.91 -1.09 20.33
N LEU A 127 -7.22 -1.55 19.29
CA LEU A 127 -5.83 -1.18 19.01
C LEU A 127 -5.74 -0.09 17.94
N GLY A 128 -4.86 0.89 18.20
CA GLY A 128 -4.43 1.89 17.22
C GLY A 128 -2.90 1.91 17.16
N ILE A 129 -2.34 1.55 16.01
CA ILE A 129 -0.89 1.47 15.79
C ILE A 129 -0.44 2.74 15.07
N ASN A 130 0.45 3.51 15.72
CA ASN A 130 0.99 4.75 15.20
C ASN A 130 2.22 4.47 14.33
N MET A 131 1.99 4.06 13.10
CA MET A 131 3.08 3.81 12.14
C MET A 131 3.67 5.13 11.65
N ARG A 132 4.98 5.25 11.72
CA ARG A 132 5.78 6.40 11.28
C ARG A 132 6.82 5.98 10.24
N GLU A 133 7.54 6.97 9.69
CA GLU A 133 8.58 6.72 8.68
C GLU A 133 9.58 5.66 9.15
N GLY A 134 9.79 4.64 8.33
CA GLY A 134 10.69 3.52 8.64
C GLY A 134 10.05 2.36 9.39
N ASP A 135 8.83 2.52 9.91
CA ASP A 135 8.13 1.41 10.55
C ASP A 135 7.66 0.37 9.52
N VAL A 136 7.70 -0.88 9.94
CA VAL A 136 7.16 -2.02 9.20
C VAL A 136 6.17 -2.76 10.08
N LEU A 137 4.98 -2.99 9.54
CA LEU A 137 3.91 -3.76 10.18
C LEU A 137 3.53 -4.95 9.30
N VAL A 138 3.51 -6.14 9.87
CA VAL A 138 2.91 -7.32 9.24
C VAL A 138 1.57 -7.59 9.92
N ALA A 139 0.49 -7.47 9.17
CA ALA A 139 -0.86 -7.55 9.71
C ALA A 139 -1.75 -8.52 8.92
N ASN A 140 -2.73 -9.11 9.60
CA ASN A 140 -3.81 -9.83 8.95
C ASN A 140 -4.91 -8.84 8.53
N VAL A 141 -4.94 -8.48 7.27
CA VAL A 141 -5.89 -7.52 6.68
C VAL A 141 -7.27 -8.14 6.36
N HIS A 142 -7.45 -9.45 6.57
CA HIS A 142 -8.78 -10.07 6.63
C HIS A 142 -9.54 -9.73 7.93
N LEU A 143 -8.86 -9.18 8.94
CA LEU A 143 -9.52 -8.57 10.09
C LEU A 143 -10.09 -7.20 9.72
N TYR A 144 -11.16 -6.78 10.40
CA TYR A 144 -11.66 -5.41 10.24
C TYR A 144 -10.59 -4.40 10.66
N HIS A 145 -10.25 -3.50 9.74
CA HIS A 145 -9.28 -2.44 9.97
C HIS A 145 -9.70 -1.15 9.27
N CYS A 146 -9.10 -0.05 9.70
CA CYS A 146 -9.31 1.28 9.12
C CYS A 146 -8.14 2.20 9.48
N ASN A 147 -8.19 3.44 9.00
CA ASN A 147 -7.27 4.48 9.47
C ASN A 147 -8.02 5.55 10.26
N SER A 148 -7.41 6.04 11.34
CA SER A 148 -7.91 7.24 12.00
C SER A 148 -7.77 8.47 11.08
N PRO A 149 -8.52 9.56 11.34
CA PRO A 149 -8.33 10.81 10.63
C PRO A 149 -6.88 11.29 10.72
N ILE A 150 -6.42 11.99 9.66
CA ILE A 150 -5.17 12.72 9.65
C ILE A 150 -5.49 14.21 9.71
N TRP A 151 -4.83 14.94 10.60
CA TRP A 151 -5.05 16.36 10.85
C TRP A 151 -3.76 17.04 11.32
N THR A 152 -3.75 18.37 11.30
CA THR A 152 -2.63 19.20 11.76
C THR A 152 -3.12 20.19 12.81
N THR A 153 -2.22 20.68 13.64
CA THR A 153 -2.42 21.86 14.48
C THR A 153 -1.90 23.11 13.76
N ALA A 154 -2.19 24.30 14.27
CA ALA A 154 -1.62 25.54 13.74
C ALA A 154 -0.08 25.52 13.81
N GLU A 155 0.50 24.97 14.89
CA GLU A 155 1.95 24.80 15.05
C GLU A 155 2.53 23.83 14.00
N ASP A 156 1.82 22.71 13.74
CA ASP A 156 2.23 21.78 12.69
C ASP A 156 2.21 22.44 11.32
N ASP A 157 1.20 23.24 11.03
CA ASP A 157 1.05 23.96 9.76
C ASP A 157 2.15 25.03 9.59
N GLU A 158 2.44 25.81 10.63
CA GLU A 158 3.53 26.78 10.62
C GLU A 158 4.88 26.09 10.34
N TYR A 159 5.16 24.99 11.03
CA TYR A 159 6.36 24.21 10.77
C TYR A 159 6.40 23.68 9.33
N ASN A 160 5.29 23.16 8.83
CA ASN A 160 5.22 22.56 7.49
C ASN A 160 5.44 23.61 6.38
N GLU A 161 5.09 24.89 6.61
CA GLU A 161 5.37 25.97 5.68
C GLU A 161 6.89 26.24 5.49
N THR A 162 7.71 25.89 6.48
CA THR A 162 9.18 26.06 6.39
C THR A 162 9.87 24.94 5.62
N LEU A 163 9.16 23.83 5.32
CA LEU A 163 9.79 22.66 4.70
C LEU A 163 9.85 22.77 3.18
N PRO A 164 10.94 22.29 2.55
CA PRO A 164 11.01 22.14 1.11
C PRO A 164 10.00 21.10 0.62
N GLU A 165 9.51 21.26 -0.59
CA GLU A 165 8.66 20.27 -1.24
C GLU A 165 9.44 18.96 -1.47
N LYS A 166 9.09 17.92 -0.71
CA LYS A 166 9.74 16.60 -0.79
C LYS A 166 9.09 15.71 -1.87
N PHE A 167 7.78 15.81 -2.01
CA PHE A 167 7.02 14.98 -2.94
C PHE A 167 6.35 15.86 -3.99
N LYS A 168 7.01 16.03 -5.13
CA LYS A 168 6.38 16.67 -6.29
C LYS A 168 5.27 15.76 -6.81
N ILE A 169 4.11 16.33 -7.03
CA ILE A 169 2.98 15.62 -7.62
C ILE A 169 2.79 16.17 -9.02
N ASP A 170 2.60 15.24 -9.97
CA ASP A 170 2.17 15.61 -11.30
C ASP A 170 0.83 16.36 -11.18
N LYS A 171 0.78 17.58 -11.71
CA LYS A 171 -0.40 18.45 -11.70
C LYS A 171 -1.61 17.83 -12.40
N ASN A 172 -1.39 16.77 -13.17
CA ASN A 172 -2.42 16.03 -13.90
C ASN A 172 -3.06 14.89 -13.08
N VAL A 173 -2.52 14.56 -11.92
CA VAL A 173 -3.12 13.57 -11.00
C VAL A 173 -4.03 14.31 -10.03
N GLY A 174 -5.31 14.00 -10.05
CA GLY A 174 -6.40 14.66 -9.33
C GLY A 174 -6.04 15.28 -7.98
N THR A 175 -6.47 16.48 -7.78
CA THR A 175 -5.99 17.48 -6.83
C THR A 175 -6.44 17.35 -5.37
N LEU A 176 -7.08 16.25 -4.98
CA LEU A 176 -7.59 16.11 -3.61
C LEU A 176 -6.44 15.92 -2.62
N GLY A 177 -6.15 16.98 -1.85
CA GLY A 177 -5.16 16.99 -0.78
C GLY A 177 -3.75 17.40 -1.20
N LEU A 178 -3.59 18.02 -2.39
CA LEU A 178 -2.31 18.52 -2.90
C LEU A 178 -1.87 19.86 -2.32
N ASP A 179 -2.80 20.57 -1.74
CA ASP A 179 -2.62 21.86 -1.05
C ASP A 179 -1.97 21.71 0.33
N LYS A 180 -1.79 20.47 0.79
CA LYS A 180 -1.22 20.23 2.10
C LYS A 180 0.30 20.10 2.06
N LYS A 181 0.96 20.80 2.95
CA LYS A 181 2.43 20.78 3.12
C LYS A 181 2.95 19.51 3.79
N TYR A 182 2.08 18.58 4.14
CA TYR A 182 2.46 17.28 4.68
C TYR A 182 1.96 16.14 3.79
N ALA A 183 2.66 15.02 3.84
CA ALA A 183 2.23 13.81 3.19
C ALA A 183 2.56 12.58 4.04
N ARG A 184 1.64 11.63 4.07
CA ARG A 184 1.84 10.26 4.56
C ARG A 184 1.61 9.31 3.40
N ILE A 185 2.67 8.65 2.96
CA ILE A 185 2.60 7.64 1.90
C ILE A 185 2.70 6.28 2.55
N SER A 186 1.67 5.46 2.42
CA SER A 186 1.70 4.08 2.90
C SER A 186 1.81 3.11 1.73
N PHE A 187 2.65 2.11 1.91
CA PHE A 187 2.84 0.97 1.01
C PHE A 187 2.23 -0.25 1.67
N VAL A 188 1.43 -0.98 0.90
CA VAL A 188 0.81 -2.23 1.34
C VAL A 188 1.19 -3.31 0.34
N CYS A 189 2.11 -4.19 0.74
CA CYS A 189 2.62 -5.29 -0.08
C CYS A 189 1.85 -6.57 0.26
N TYR A 190 1.32 -7.23 -0.76
CA TYR A 190 0.52 -8.44 -0.58
C TYR A 190 0.61 -9.38 -1.80
N LEU A 191 0.17 -10.62 -1.63
CA LEU A 191 -0.06 -11.57 -2.72
C LEU A 191 -1.53 -11.52 -3.12
N ARG A 192 -1.80 -11.12 -4.36
CA ARG A 192 -3.16 -11.07 -4.88
C ARG A 192 -3.65 -12.47 -5.24
N GLU A 193 -4.70 -12.94 -4.56
CA GLU A 193 -5.15 -14.32 -4.66
C GLU A 193 -5.57 -14.72 -6.08
N ASN A 194 -6.28 -13.84 -6.78
CA ASN A 194 -6.80 -14.14 -8.11
C ASN A 194 -5.70 -14.33 -9.19
N LEU A 195 -4.48 -13.87 -8.94
CA LEU A 195 -3.37 -14.08 -9.88
C LEU A 195 -2.96 -15.56 -10.02
N ILE A 196 -3.33 -16.38 -9.06
CA ILE A 196 -3.09 -17.84 -9.11
C ILE A 196 -3.97 -18.56 -10.14
N HIS A 197 -5.04 -17.91 -10.60
CA HIS A 197 -5.93 -18.43 -11.64
C HIS A 197 -5.53 -17.96 -13.05
N CYS A 198 -4.38 -17.30 -13.15
CA CYS A 198 -3.85 -16.78 -14.39
C CYS A 198 -2.91 -17.83 -15.01
N GLY A 199 -3.45 -18.66 -15.86
CA GLY A 199 -2.73 -19.65 -16.66
C GLY A 199 -2.60 -19.19 -18.10
#